data_414452717aa474aedd352aef401d2f00
#
_entry.id   414452717aa474aedd352aef401d2f00
#
_cell.length_a   1.000
_cell.length_b   1.000
_cell.length_c   1.000
_cell.angle_alpha   90.00
_cell.angle_beta   90.00
_cell.angle_gamma   90.00
#
_symmetry.space_group_name_H-M   'P 1'
#
loop_
_entity.id
_entity.type
_entity.pdbx_description
1 polymer ?
#
loop_
_entity_poly.entity_id
_entity_poly.type
_entity_poly.pdbx_seq_one_letter_code
_entity_poly.pdbx_strand_id
1 'polypeptide(L)'
;MSPLLVNSATAGSADDVPKTADAADGKGAAGATGAAGAAGAQKPPRGKVAAWIRGAMWRLGIVVFVLSFLFVYLTPDVFITVQSGEVGVLYRRLGGGTQIDSVTGEGLTFVAPWDVLFIYNVRVQECKHTMHVLTNDGLQLTLHLSVRYHPERDMVALLHQQVGPEYRDRIVIPEVESVLRTTMGHFGMNEVYSADRGVLQKIISDSLDEVSQKFVQIDDVIVREVELPAQVKSIIEEKMMHKERAASYAYRLDAEKQEAARKEIEANGFKKYNELLSSSITPDVLRWRGLEVTKELASSPNAKTLFLGNKGGDLPILLDQVK
;
A
#
# COMPACT_ATOMS: atom_id res chain seq x y z
N MET A 1 22.87 3.37 16.19
CA MET A 1 23.13 3.81 17.57
C MET A 1 22.70 2.69 18.48
N SER A 2 23.68 1.85 18.82
CA SER A 2 23.68 1.02 20.05
C SER A 2 23.88 1.94 21.24
N PRO A 3 23.73 1.53 22.53
CA PRO A 3 24.37 0.33 23.11
C PRO A 3 23.48 -0.45 24.10
N LEU A 4 23.79 -1.75 24.37
CA LEU A 4 24.66 -2.31 25.43
C LEU A 4 24.15 -2.10 26.86
N LEU A 5 24.00 -3.15 27.63
CA LEU A 5 24.84 -3.65 28.73
C LEU A 5 24.07 -4.73 29.48
N VAL A 6 24.53 -5.97 29.56
CA VAL A 6 25.60 -6.50 30.39
C VAL A 6 25.18 -6.87 31.83
N ASN A 7 25.39 -8.15 32.10
CA ASN A 7 26.04 -8.72 33.31
C ASN A 7 25.14 -8.95 34.51
N SER A 8 25.25 -9.96 35.31
CA SER A 8 26.37 -10.81 35.81
C SER A 8 25.73 -11.90 36.68
N ALA A 9 26.07 -13.20 36.61
CA ALA A 9 27.12 -13.84 37.34
C ALA A 9 27.01 -13.73 38.88
N THR A 10 26.94 -14.87 39.49
CA THR A 10 27.70 -15.42 40.64
C THR A 10 26.99 -16.67 41.12
N ALA A 11 27.52 -17.91 41.06
CA ALA A 11 28.69 -18.44 41.76
C ALA A 11 28.48 -18.69 43.26
N GLY A 12 28.77 -19.88 43.64
CA GLY A 12 29.08 -20.29 44.98
C GLY A 12 28.39 -21.57 45.39
N SER A 13 29.05 -22.65 45.28
CA SER A 13 29.98 -23.27 46.21
C SER A 13 29.26 -24.13 47.24
N ALA A 14 29.39 -25.41 47.11
CA ALA A 14 30.40 -26.31 47.67
C ALA A 14 30.08 -26.83 49.07
N ASP A 15 30.38 -28.08 49.17
CA ASP A 15 30.77 -28.80 50.39
C ASP A 15 29.65 -29.25 51.35
N ASP A 16 29.52 -30.47 51.75
CA ASP A 16 30.53 -31.31 52.36
C ASP A 16 29.99 -32.74 52.56
N VAL A 17 30.85 -33.69 52.39
CA VAL A 17 30.77 -35.07 52.90
C VAL A 17 31.40 -35.02 54.30
N PRO A 18 31.09 -35.86 55.32
CA PRO A 18 31.64 -37.21 55.33
C PRO A 18 30.84 -38.28 56.13
N LYS A 19 31.11 -39.52 55.72
CA LYS A 19 31.70 -40.67 56.42
C LYS A 19 31.33 -40.99 57.88
N THR A 20 31.14 -42.22 58.05
CA THR A 20 31.73 -43.32 58.85
C THR A 20 30.64 -44.11 59.58
N ALA A 21 30.58 -45.38 59.42
CA ALA A 21 31.34 -46.51 59.86
C ALA A 21 30.84 -47.08 61.17
N ASP A 22 30.89 -48.35 61.19
CA ASP A 22 31.15 -49.33 62.22
C ASP A 22 29.89 -50.01 62.83
N ALA A 23 29.77 -51.22 62.66
CA ALA A 23 30.50 -52.42 63.07
C ALA A 23 29.88 -53.12 64.27
N ALA A 24 29.93 -54.39 64.15
CA ALA A 24 30.03 -55.44 65.18
C ALA A 24 28.75 -56.00 65.76
N ASP A 25 28.53 -57.19 65.51
CA ASP A 25 28.98 -58.39 66.18
C ASP A 25 27.98 -58.95 67.21
N GLY A 26 27.75 -60.25 67.21
CA GLY A 26 27.00 -60.94 68.23
C GLY A 26 26.50 -62.32 67.89
N LYS A 27 27.40 -63.24 67.94
CA LYS A 27 27.27 -64.71 68.09
C LYS A 27 26.19 -65.20 69.02
N GLY A 28 25.71 -66.41 68.71
CA GLY A 28 25.20 -67.38 69.71
C GLY A 28 24.08 -68.25 69.10
N ALA A 29 24.35 -69.36 68.65
CA ALA A 29 24.58 -70.73 69.10
C ALA A 29 23.28 -71.47 69.50
N ALA A 30 23.05 -72.52 68.78
CA ALA A 30 22.62 -73.85 69.16
C ALA A 30 21.19 -74.12 69.74
N GLY A 31 20.56 -75.10 69.13
CA GLY A 31 19.53 -75.90 69.81
C GLY A 31 18.66 -76.71 68.89
N ALA A 32 18.89 -77.96 68.86
CA ALA A 32 18.46 -79.07 68.07
C ALA A 32 16.94 -79.47 68.33
N THR A 33 16.53 -80.24 67.31
CA THR A 33 15.55 -81.38 67.44
C THR A 33 14.06 -81.10 67.35
N GLY A 34 13.45 -81.86 66.45
CA GLY A 34 12.06 -82.27 66.46
C GLY A 34 11.39 -82.49 65.14
N ALA A 35 11.38 -83.73 64.72
CA ALA A 35 10.70 -84.23 63.50
C ALA A 35 9.21 -84.15 63.64
N ALA A 36 8.47 -83.93 62.60
CA ALA A 36 7.39 -84.74 62.09
C ALA A 36 6.58 -84.03 60.98
N GLY A 37 6.48 -84.61 59.92
CA GLY A 37 5.61 -84.66 58.77
C GLY A 37 4.27 -83.92 58.81
N ALA A 38 4.08 -83.13 57.78
CA ALA A 38 2.76 -82.85 57.26
C ALA A 38 2.87 -82.45 55.79
N ALA A 39 2.09 -83.12 54.99
CA ALA A 39 1.96 -83.07 53.55
C ALA A 39 1.98 -81.67 52.96
N GLY A 40 2.88 -81.48 52.03
CA GLY A 40 2.97 -80.20 51.29
C GLY A 40 1.83 -80.00 50.31
N ALA A 41 0.97 -79.09 50.61
CA ALA A 41 0.18 -78.44 49.57
C ALA A 41 1.06 -77.46 48.78
N GLN A 42 1.43 -77.87 47.61
CA GLN A 42 2.14 -77.00 46.68
C GLN A 42 1.21 -75.84 46.29
N LYS A 43 1.44 -74.64 46.82
CA LYS A 43 0.87 -73.40 46.32
C LYS A 43 1.38 -73.20 44.89
N PRO A 44 0.43 -72.97 43.90
CA PRO A 44 0.86 -72.69 42.53
C PRO A 44 1.77 -71.43 42.52
N PRO A 45 2.76 -71.36 41.65
CA PRO A 45 3.71 -70.26 41.61
C PRO A 45 3.02 -68.98 41.16
N ARG A 46 2.50 -68.24 42.12
CA ARG A 46 1.85 -66.92 41.89
C ARG A 46 2.76 -65.87 41.28
N GLY A 47 4.07 -66.11 41.20
CA GLY A 47 5.02 -65.17 40.64
C GLY A 47 5.10 -65.08 39.11
N LYS A 48 4.87 -66.21 38.41
CA LYS A 48 5.03 -66.25 36.95
C LYS A 48 3.88 -65.54 36.20
N VAL A 49 2.64 -65.65 36.69
CA VAL A 49 1.44 -64.98 36.13
C VAL A 49 1.53 -63.45 36.37
N ALA A 50 1.92 -63.02 37.57
CA ALA A 50 2.10 -61.59 37.87
C ALA A 50 3.28 -60.93 37.13
N ALA A 51 4.34 -61.70 36.84
CA ALA A 51 5.44 -61.21 36.01
C ALA A 51 5.07 -61.13 34.51
N TRP A 52 4.28 -62.08 34.01
CA TRP A 52 3.72 -62.09 32.64
C TRP A 52 2.73 -60.93 32.43
N ILE A 53 1.84 -60.69 33.42
CA ILE A 53 0.89 -59.58 33.40
C ILE A 53 1.60 -58.22 33.41
N ARG A 54 2.64 -58.05 34.25
CA ARG A 54 3.46 -56.83 34.26
C ARG A 54 4.21 -56.61 32.95
N GLY A 55 4.76 -57.67 32.36
CA GLY A 55 5.41 -57.61 31.03
C GLY A 55 4.42 -57.27 29.93
N ALA A 56 3.19 -57.80 29.98
CA ALA A 56 2.13 -57.48 29.03
C ALA A 56 1.64 -56.05 29.19
N MET A 57 1.47 -55.57 30.42
CA MET A 57 1.09 -54.16 30.72
C MET A 57 2.17 -53.19 30.28
N TRP A 58 3.46 -53.51 30.47
CA TRP A 58 4.57 -52.64 30.01
C TRP A 58 4.59 -52.55 28.48
N ARG A 59 4.42 -53.68 27.77
CA ARG A 59 4.32 -53.71 26.29
C ARG A 59 3.10 -52.93 25.80
N LEU A 60 1.96 -53.07 26.44
CA LEU A 60 0.75 -52.31 26.14
C LEU A 60 0.98 -50.82 26.37
N GLY A 61 1.65 -50.43 27.46
CA GLY A 61 2.02 -49.05 27.76
C GLY A 61 2.92 -48.46 26.69
N ILE A 62 3.93 -49.22 26.22
CA ILE A 62 4.80 -48.75 25.12
C ILE A 62 4.00 -48.60 23.82
N VAL A 63 3.10 -49.52 23.50
CA VAL A 63 2.29 -49.45 22.28
C VAL A 63 1.34 -48.23 22.35
N VAL A 64 0.70 -48.00 23.47
CA VAL A 64 -0.18 -46.82 23.69
C VAL A 64 0.63 -45.55 23.61
N PHE A 65 1.84 -45.50 24.18
CA PHE A 65 2.72 -44.33 24.10
C PHE A 65 3.16 -44.05 22.67
N VAL A 66 3.56 -45.06 21.90
CA VAL A 66 3.94 -44.93 20.50
C VAL A 66 2.75 -44.52 19.65
N LEU A 67 1.56 -45.09 19.87
CA LEU A 67 0.34 -44.67 19.17
C LEU A 67 -0.05 -43.24 19.52
N SER A 68 0.06 -42.84 20.80
CA SER A 68 -0.21 -41.45 21.23
C SER A 68 0.80 -40.47 20.64
N PHE A 69 2.08 -40.84 20.63
CA PHE A 69 3.12 -40.01 20.00
C PHE A 69 2.89 -39.87 18.49
N LEU A 70 2.58 -40.99 17.81
CA LEU A 70 2.26 -41.00 16.38
C LEU A 70 0.99 -40.17 16.08
N PHE A 71 -0.01 -40.28 16.93
CA PHE A 71 -1.26 -39.47 16.83
C PHE A 71 -0.94 -37.98 16.94
N VAL A 72 -0.17 -37.53 17.95
CA VAL A 72 0.22 -36.14 18.15
C VAL A 72 1.08 -35.63 16.98
N TYR A 73 1.97 -36.48 16.46
CA TYR A 73 2.83 -36.13 15.34
C TYR A 73 2.04 -35.97 14.03
N LEU A 74 1.00 -36.77 13.79
CA LEU A 74 0.19 -36.71 12.58
C LEU A 74 -0.94 -35.68 12.63
N THR A 75 -1.34 -35.22 13.83
CA THR A 75 -2.49 -34.29 13.95
C THR A 75 -2.35 -32.98 13.17
N PRO A 76 -1.19 -32.30 13.12
CA PRO A 76 -1.08 -31.03 12.37
C PRO A 76 -1.25 -31.19 10.87
N ASP A 77 -0.89 -32.35 10.32
CA ASP A 77 -0.98 -32.62 8.86
C ASP A 77 -2.33 -33.16 8.43
N VAL A 78 -3.12 -33.67 9.39
CA VAL A 78 -4.42 -34.31 9.15
C VAL A 78 -5.59 -33.35 9.26
N PHE A 79 -5.52 -32.38 10.18
CA PHE A 79 -6.55 -31.37 10.39
C PHE A 79 -6.09 -30.03 9.86
N ILE A 80 -6.49 -29.72 8.65
CA ILE A 80 -6.16 -28.46 8.00
C ILE A 80 -7.39 -27.54 7.99
N THR A 81 -7.22 -26.32 8.46
CA THR A 81 -8.27 -25.33 8.44
C THR A 81 -8.08 -24.42 7.24
N VAL A 82 -9.06 -24.42 6.34
CA VAL A 82 -9.14 -23.50 5.21
C VAL A 82 -9.86 -22.24 5.69
N GLN A 83 -9.19 -21.11 5.60
CA GLN A 83 -9.74 -19.83 6.05
C GLN A 83 -10.81 -19.30 5.08
N SER A 84 -11.64 -18.37 5.58
CA SER A 84 -12.61 -17.69 4.72
C SER A 84 -11.92 -16.95 3.58
N GLY A 85 -12.39 -17.14 2.35
CA GLY A 85 -11.77 -16.60 1.13
C GLY A 85 -10.58 -17.40 0.63
N GLU A 86 -10.37 -18.60 1.15
CA GLU A 86 -9.41 -19.58 0.65
C GLU A 86 -10.12 -20.82 0.13
N VAL A 87 -9.43 -21.53 -0.72
CA VAL A 87 -9.93 -22.77 -1.33
C VAL A 87 -8.81 -23.79 -1.35
N GLY A 88 -9.12 -25.03 -0.92
CA GLY A 88 -8.18 -26.12 -0.91
C GLY A 88 -8.30 -27.02 -2.14
N VAL A 89 -7.18 -27.34 -2.76
CA VAL A 89 -7.08 -28.34 -3.82
C VAL A 89 -6.37 -29.57 -3.27
N LEU A 90 -7.06 -30.71 -3.25
CA LEU A 90 -6.53 -31.95 -2.73
C LEU A 90 -5.73 -32.71 -3.79
N TYR A 91 -4.47 -32.99 -3.47
CA TYR A 91 -3.60 -33.84 -4.26
C TYR A 91 -3.43 -35.20 -3.57
N ARG A 92 -3.97 -36.26 -4.18
CA ARG A 92 -3.86 -37.62 -3.66
C ARG A 92 -2.64 -38.33 -4.22
N ARG A 93 -1.69 -38.65 -3.34
CA ARG A 93 -0.46 -39.36 -3.75
C ARG A 93 -0.71 -40.83 -4.09
N LEU A 94 -1.63 -41.51 -3.39
CA LEU A 94 -1.85 -42.93 -3.53
C LEU A 94 -2.96 -43.33 -4.54
N GLY A 95 -3.48 -42.36 -5.30
CA GLY A 95 -4.46 -42.65 -6.36
C GLY A 95 -5.30 -41.43 -6.72
N GLY A 96 -5.35 -41.10 -7.99
CA GLY A 96 -6.20 -40.08 -8.56
C GLY A 96 -5.52 -38.70 -8.82
N GLY A 97 -4.36 -38.44 -8.22
CA GLY A 97 -3.68 -37.11 -8.43
C GLY A 97 -4.48 -35.94 -7.94
N THR A 98 -4.43 -34.81 -8.64
CA THR A 98 -5.21 -33.60 -8.33
C THR A 98 -6.70 -33.88 -8.55
N GLN A 99 -7.51 -33.67 -7.52
CA GLN A 99 -8.97 -33.76 -7.64
C GLN A 99 -9.50 -32.46 -8.28
N ILE A 100 -10.03 -32.59 -9.51
CA ILE A 100 -10.58 -31.49 -10.28
C ILE A 100 -12.05 -31.27 -9.92
N ASP A 101 -12.79 -32.35 -9.67
CA ASP A 101 -14.24 -32.31 -9.51
C ASP A 101 -14.70 -31.81 -8.14
N SER A 102 -13.79 -31.77 -7.17
CA SER A 102 -14.11 -31.34 -5.81
C SER A 102 -13.06 -30.39 -5.25
N VAL A 103 -13.46 -29.17 -5.08
CA VAL A 103 -12.66 -28.14 -4.42
C VAL A 103 -13.08 -28.07 -2.96
N THR A 104 -12.13 -28.12 -2.04
CA THR A 104 -12.40 -28.02 -0.61
C THR A 104 -12.70 -26.58 -0.23
N GLY A 105 -13.93 -26.35 0.27
CA GLY A 105 -14.36 -25.03 0.74
C GLY A 105 -13.79 -24.66 2.11
N GLU A 106 -14.27 -23.53 2.62
CA GLU A 106 -13.89 -22.97 3.92
C GLU A 106 -14.27 -23.92 5.07
N GLY A 107 -13.44 -23.99 6.10
CA GLY A 107 -13.67 -24.77 7.30
C GLY A 107 -12.59 -25.76 7.64
N LEU A 108 -12.89 -26.63 8.60
CA LEU A 108 -11.99 -27.69 9.02
C LEU A 108 -12.12 -28.90 8.08
N THR A 109 -11.03 -29.27 7.46
CA THR A 109 -10.95 -30.39 6.52
C THR A 109 -10.04 -31.48 7.05
N PHE A 110 -10.48 -32.72 6.89
CA PHE A 110 -9.69 -33.89 7.21
C PHE A 110 -8.94 -34.35 5.95
N VAL A 111 -7.62 -34.35 6.01
CA VAL A 111 -6.74 -34.79 4.93
C VAL A 111 -5.95 -36.00 5.40
N ALA A 112 -5.85 -37.03 4.58
CA ALA A 112 -5.04 -38.18 4.94
C ALA A 112 -3.55 -37.80 5.01
N PRO A 113 -2.76 -38.37 5.93
CA PRO A 113 -1.38 -37.94 6.18
C PRO A 113 -0.41 -38.12 5.01
N TRP A 114 -0.79 -38.88 3.98
CA TRP A 114 -0.02 -39.03 2.74
C TRP A 114 -0.49 -38.13 1.60
N ASP A 115 -1.63 -37.43 1.74
CA ASP A 115 -2.16 -36.50 0.76
C ASP A 115 -1.72 -35.08 1.07
N VAL A 116 -1.79 -34.18 0.11
CA VAL A 116 -1.37 -32.78 0.27
C VAL A 116 -2.53 -31.89 -0.13
N LEU A 117 -2.88 -30.94 0.75
CA LEU A 117 -3.85 -29.90 0.45
C LEU A 117 -3.11 -28.61 0.09
N PHE A 118 -3.30 -28.13 -1.14
CA PHE A 118 -2.79 -26.84 -1.58
C PHE A 118 -3.86 -25.79 -1.37
N ILE A 119 -3.52 -24.76 -0.60
CA ILE A 119 -4.45 -23.67 -0.27
C ILE A 119 -4.21 -22.51 -1.22
N TYR A 120 -5.27 -22.03 -1.87
CA TYR A 120 -5.29 -20.90 -2.76
C TYR A 120 -6.16 -19.78 -2.19
N ASN A 121 -5.64 -18.56 -2.20
CA ASN A 121 -6.41 -17.38 -1.86
C ASN A 121 -7.22 -16.93 -3.08
N VAL A 122 -8.56 -16.98 -2.98
CA VAL A 122 -9.49 -16.59 -4.04
C VAL A 122 -10.03 -15.18 -3.88
N ARG A 123 -9.50 -14.43 -2.90
CA ARG A 123 -9.79 -13.00 -2.77
C ARG A 123 -9.03 -12.21 -3.82
N VAL A 124 -9.49 -11.00 -4.06
CA VAL A 124 -8.76 -10.04 -4.91
C VAL A 124 -7.39 -9.77 -4.29
N GLN A 125 -6.37 -10.05 -5.07
CA GLN A 125 -4.97 -9.82 -4.73
C GLN A 125 -4.42 -8.70 -5.59
N GLU A 126 -3.41 -8.00 -5.08
CA GLU A 126 -2.70 -6.94 -5.81
C GLU A 126 -1.23 -7.33 -5.95
N CYS A 127 -0.71 -7.25 -7.17
CA CYS A 127 0.72 -7.32 -7.40
C CYS A 127 1.22 -6.06 -8.10
N LYS A 128 2.40 -5.61 -7.69
CA LYS A 128 3.10 -4.50 -8.35
C LYS A 128 4.10 -5.10 -9.33
N HIS A 129 4.07 -4.57 -10.56
CA HIS A 129 4.98 -5.01 -11.61
C HIS A 129 5.53 -3.81 -12.38
N THR A 130 6.78 -3.91 -12.80
CA THR A 130 7.44 -2.89 -13.61
C THR A 130 7.86 -3.51 -14.92
N MET A 131 7.47 -2.90 -16.02
CA MET A 131 7.80 -3.38 -17.35
C MET A 131 8.28 -2.28 -18.27
N HIS A 132 9.02 -2.67 -19.29
CA HIS A 132 9.47 -1.76 -20.36
C HIS A 132 8.65 -2.01 -21.62
N VAL A 133 8.08 -0.96 -22.17
CA VAL A 133 7.29 -1.00 -23.40
C VAL A 133 7.84 -0.02 -24.43
N LEU A 134 7.60 -0.33 -25.69
CA LEU A 134 7.89 0.57 -26.79
C LEU A 134 6.59 1.20 -27.29
N THR A 135 6.60 2.51 -27.48
CA THR A 135 5.51 3.22 -28.17
C THR A 135 5.62 3.05 -29.69
N ASN A 136 4.55 3.45 -30.40
CA ASN A 136 4.54 3.49 -31.87
C ASN A 136 5.71 4.31 -32.45
N ASP A 137 6.12 5.37 -31.75
CA ASP A 137 7.25 6.23 -32.13
C ASP A 137 8.63 5.58 -31.85
N GLY A 138 8.67 4.33 -31.36
CA GLY A 138 9.89 3.61 -31.03
C GLY A 138 10.58 4.07 -29.74
N LEU A 139 9.86 4.82 -28.89
CA LEU A 139 10.38 5.28 -27.61
C LEU A 139 10.13 4.23 -26.52
N GLN A 140 11.17 3.93 -25.76
CA GLN A 140 11.07 3.03 -24.61
C GLN A 140 10.55 3.77 -23.38
N LEU A 141 9.48 3.25 -22.81
CA LEU A 141 8.87 3.73 -21.56
C LEU A 141 8.99 2.67 -20.49
N THR A 142 9.13 3.09 -19.24
CA THR A 142 9.00 2.21 -18.09
C THR A 142 7.64 2.45 -17.43
N LEU A 143 6.84 1.39 -17.36
CA LEU A 143 5.52 1.42 -16.73
C LEU A 143 5.57 0.76 -15.37
N HIS A 144 5.10 1.46 -14.33
CA HIS A 144 4.86 0.92 -13.01
C HIS A 144 3.37 0.62 -12.87
N LEU A 145 3.06 -0.65 -12.71
CA LEU A 145 1.70 -1.18 -12.74
C LEU A 145 1.30 -1.73 -11.37
N SER A 146 0.01 -1.69 -11.11
CA SER A 146 -0.63 -2.42 -10.04
C SER A 146 -1.74 -3.26 -10.66
N VAL A 147 -1.58 -4.58 -10.63
CA VAL A 147 -2.50 -5.55 -11.22
C VAL A 147 -3.34 -6.15 -10.10
N ARG A 148 -4.65 -6.06 -10.22
CA ARG A 148 -5.61 -6.71 -9.33
C ARG A 148 -6.19 -7.92 -10.02
N TYR A 149 -6.13 -9.05 -9.35
CA TYR A 149 -6.56 -10.32 -9.91
C TYR A 149 -7.04 -11.26 -8.82
N HIS A 150 -7.87 -12.20 -9.19
CA HIS A 150 -8.28 -13.30 -8.32
C HIS A 150 -8.46 -14.59 -9.13
N PRO A 151 -8.13 -15.76 -8.56
CA PRO A 151 -8.42 -17.03 -9.19
C PRO A 151 -9.93 -17.30 -9.17
N GLU A 152 -10.45 -17.83 -10.26
CA GLU A 152 -11.83 -18.31 -10.33
C GLU A 152 -11.99 -19.54 -9.43
N ARG A 153 -12.92 -19.45 -8.43
CA ARG A 153 -13.10 -20.49 -7.40
C ARG A 153 -13.29 -21.88 -7.99
N ASP A 154 -14.12 -21.99 -9.02
CA ASP A 154 -14.45 -23.27 -9.63
C ASP A 154 -13.31 -23.84 -10.51
N MET A 155 -12.40 -22.97 -10.93
CA MET A 155 -11.27 -23.33 -11.80
C MET A 155 -9.95 -23.54 -11.06
N VAL A 156 -9.91 -23.32 -9.73
CA VAL A 156 -8.66 -23.41 -8.95
C VAL A 156 -8.01 -24.79 -9.04
N ALA A 157 -8.80 -25.86 -9.07
CA ALA A 157 -8.27 -27.22 -9.20
C ALA A 157 -7.59 -27.45 -10.56
N LEU A 158 -8.18 -26.91 -11.61
CA LEU A 158 -7.63 -26.97 -12.97
C LEU A 158 -6.41 -26.07 -13.12
N LEU A 159 -6.45 -24.86 -12.49
CA LEU A 159 -5.31 -23.97 -12.37
C LEU A 159 -4.13 -24.66 -11.71
N HIS A 160 -4.38 -25.37 -10.58
CA HIS A 160 -3.33 -26.13 -9.90
C HIS A 160 -2.73 -27.22 -10.78
N GLN A 161 -3.55 -27.94 -11.53
CA GLN A 161 -3.09 -29.04 -12.38
C GLN A 161 -2.26 -28.55 -13.58
N GLN A 162 -2.68 -27.45 -14.22
CA GLN A 162 -2.06 -27.00 -15.47
C GLN A 162 -0.91 -26.03 -15.25
N VAL A 163 -0.99 -25.18 -14.23
CA VAL A 163 -0.06 -24.06 -14.00
C VAL A 163 0.71 -24.21 -12.69
N GLY A 164 0.01 -24.64 -11.64
CA GLY A 164 0.57 -24.77 -10.30
C GLY A 164 0.41 -23.51 -9.44
N PRO A 165 1.05 -23.49 -8.24
CA PRO A 165 0.90 -22.40 -7.28
C PRO A 165 1.51 -21.07 -7.74
N GLU A 166 2.42 -21.09 -8.70
CA GLU A 166 3.11 -19.90 -9.22
C GLU A 166 2.34 -19.25 -10.39
N TYR A 167 1.01 -19.36 -10.41
CA TYR A 167 0.16 -18.88 -11.50
C TYR A 167 0.30 -17.36 -11.77
N ARG A 168 0.63 -16.58 -10.73
CA ARG A 168 0.89 -15.14 -10.87
C ARG A 168 2.00 -14.87 -11.87
N ASP A 169 3.14 -15.54 -11.71
CA ASP A 169 4.35 -15.28 -12.51
C ASP A 169 4.31 -16.02 -13.85
N ARG A 170 3.47 -17.08 -13.96
CA ARG A 170 3.35 -17.90 -15.18
C ARG A 170 2.23 -17.47 -16.11
N ILE A 171 1.16 -16.90 -15.58
CA ILE A 171 -0.01 -16.48 -16.38
C ILE A 171 -0.27 -14.99 -16.22
N VAL A 172 -0.52 -14.50 -14.98
CA VAL A 172 -1.02 -13.13 -14.78
C VAL A 172 -0.06 -12.09 -15.33
N ILE A 173 1.21 -12.18 -14.95
CA ILE A 173 2.21 -11.18 -15.38
C ILE A 173 2.45 -11.23 -16.88
N PRO A 174 2.73 -12.39 -17.52
CA PRO A 174 2.97 -12.45 -18.95
C PRO A 174 1.77 -12.01 -19.79
N GLU A 175 0.54 -12.29 -19.32
CA GLU A 175 -0.69 -11.89 -20.00
C GLU A 175 -0.84 -10.37 -20.00
N VAL A 176 -0.71 -9.76 -18.82
CA VAL A 176 -0.73 -8.29 -18.67
C VAL A 176 0.36 -7.64 -19.51
N GLU A 177 1.57 -8.21 -19.51
CA GLU A 177 2.68 -7.69 -20.35
C GLU A 177 2.36 -7.78 -21.84
N SER A 178 1.76 -8.88 -22.29
CA SER A 178 1.40 -9.08 -23.70
C SER A 178 0.37 -8.05 -24.16
N VAL A 179 -0.70 -7.88 -23.39
CA VAL A 179 -1.77 -6.91 -23.69
C VAL A 179 -1.21 -5.49 -23.68
N LEU A 180 -0.46 -5.12 -22.65
CA LEU A 180 0.11 -3.78 -22.55
C LEU A 180 1.12 -3.47 -23.65
N ARG A 181 1.95 -4.46 -24.03
CA ARG A 181 2.90 -4.28 -25.14
C ARG A 181 2.17 -4.03 -26.46
N THR A 182 1.11 -4.75 -26.71
CA THR A 182 0.26 -4.57 -27.90
C THR A 182 -0.45 -3.22 -27.86
N THR A 183 -1.11 -2.91 -26.75
CA THR A 183 -1.85 -1.67 -26.58
C THR A 183 -0.94 -0.44 -26.70
N MET A 184 0.19 -0.43 -25.98
CA MET A 184 1.13 0.69 -25.99
C MET A 184 1.82 0.86 -27.36
N GLY A 185 2.00 -0.22 -28.12
CA GLY A 185 2.52 -0.18 -29.49
C GLY A 185 1.61 0.58 -30.48
N HIS A 186 0.35 0.80 -30.16
CA HIS A 186 -0.58 1.59 -30.98
C HIS A 186 -0.56 3.09 -30.64
N PHE A 187 -0.08 3.46 -29.46
CA PHE A 187 -0.06 4.85 -29.00
C PHE A 187 1.28 5.53 -29.24
N GLY A 188 1.20 6.76 -29.73
CA GLY A 188 2.35 7.65 -29.78
C GLY A 188 2.66 8.26 -28.41
N MET A 189 3.89 8.73 -28.24
CA MET A 189 4.35 9.30 -26.97
C MET A 189 3.49 10.48 -26.50
N ASN A 190 3.10 11.38 -27.43
CA ASN A 190 2.25 12.52 -27.10
C ASN A 190 0.87 12.08 -26.59
N GLU A 191 0.35 10.99 -27.11
CA GLU A 191 -0.94 10.42 -26.71
C GLU A 191 -0.86 9.79 -25.32
N VAL A 192 0.19 9.02 -25.05
CA VAL A 192 0.41 8.42 -23.73
C VAL A 192 0.60 9.48 -22.65
N TYR A 193 1.26 10.59 -22.96
CA TYR A 193 1.53 11.65 -22.00
C TYR A 193 0.35 12.63 -21.81
N SER A 194 -0.38 12.94 -22.89
CA SER A 194 -1.49 13.89 -22.89
C SER A 194 -2.86 13.24 -22.71
N ALA A 195 -2.97 11.92 -22.93
CA ALA A 195 -4.21 11.20 -22.72
C ALA A 195 -4.62 11.29 -21.25
N ASP A 196 -5.91 11.49 -21.05
CA ASP A 196 -6.49 11.31 -19.73
C ASP A 196 -6.18 9.87 -19.28
N ARG A 197 -5.53 9.75 -18.12
CA ARG A 197 -5.14 8.44 -17.55
C ARG A 197 -6.32 7.47 -17.50
N GLY A 198 -7.54 7.98 -17.35
CA GLY A 198 -8.76 7.19 -17.35
C GLY A 198 -9.06 6.54 -18.71
N VAL A 199 -8.71 7.19 -19.82
CA VAL A 199 -8.92 6.63 -21.17
C VAL A 199 -7.96 5.48 -21.43
N LEU A 200 -6.66 5.66 -21.10
CA LEU A 200 -5.65 4.59 -21.22
C LEU A 200 -6.02 3.39 -20.34
N GLN A 201 -6.40 3.64 -19.10
CA GLN A 201 -6.80 2.59 -18.17
C GLN A 201 -8.02 1.81 -18.71
N LYS A 202 -9.02 2.50 -19.23
CA LYS A 202 -10.20 1.86 -19.80
C LYS A 202 -9.86 0.97 -21.00
N ILE A 203 -9.01 1.44 -21.93
CA ILE A 203 -8.58 0.65 -23.09
C ILE A 203 -7.81 -0.58 -22.65
N ILE A 204 -6.95 -0.45 -21.63
CA ILE A 204 -6.19 -1.57 -21.07
C ILE A 204 -7.15 -2.58 -20.44
N SER A 205 -8.11 -2.13 -19.62
CA SER A 205 -9.09 -3.01 -18.99
C SER A 205 -9.95 -3.73 -20.03
N ASP A 206 -10.46 -3.02 -21.04
CA ASP A 206 -11.27 -3.60 -22.12
C ASP A 206 -10.46 -4.66 -22.92
N SER A 207 -9.16 -4.43 -23.14
CA SER A 207 -8.27 -5.38 -23.82
C SER A 207 -7.96 -6.61 -22.96
N LEU A 208 -7.89 -6.44 -21.64
CA LEU A 208 -7.66 -7.53 -20.69
C LEU A 208 -8.88 -8.41 -20.51
N ASP A 209 -10.08 -7.84 -20.52
CA ASP A 209 -11.33 -8.59 -20.43
C ASP A 209 -11.50 -9.58 -21.60
N GLU A 210 -10.99 -9.22 -22.79
CA GLU A 210 -11.01 -10.09 -23.95
C GLU A 210 -10.07 -11.31 -23.81
N VAL A 211 -9.00 -11.16 -23.02
CA VAL A 211 -7.92 -12.16 -22.92
C VAL A 211 -7.97 -12.96 -21.62
N SER A 212 -8.48 -12.41 -20.53
CA SER A 212 -8.52 -13.05 -19.21
C SER A 212 -9.56 -14.18 -19.15
N GLN A 213 -9.22 -15.36 -19.65
CA GLN A 213 -10.32 -16.28 -19.96
C GLN A 213 -10.36 -17.62 -19.25
N LYS A 214 -9.36 -18.09 -18.52
CA LYS A 214 -9.50 -19.51 -18.15
C LYS A 214 -9.40 -19.85 -16.67
N PHE A 215 -8.52 -19.23 -15.91
CA PHE A 215 -8.25 -19.69 -14.55
C PHE A 215 -8.20 -18.55 -13.55
N VAL A 216 -7.83 -17.36 -14.03
CA VAL A 216 -7.62 -16.16 -13.20
C VAL A 216 -8.31 -15.02 -13.87
N GLN A 217 -9.15 -14.34 -13.12
CA GLN A 217 -9.79 -13.10 -13.55
C GLN A 217 -8.90 -11.92 -13.15
N ILE A 218 -8.65 -11.04 -14.12
CA ILE A 218 -7.95 -9.78 -13.89
C ILE A 218 -9.04 -8.72 -13.71
N ASP A 219 -9.15 -8.19 -12.49
CA ASP A 219 -10.19 -7.22 -12.15
C ASP A 219 -9.87 -5.82 -12.68
N ASP A 220 -8.60 -5.41 -12.55
CA ASP A 220 -8.17 -4.07 -12.98
C ASP A 220 -6.63 -4.00 -13.09
N VAL A 221 -6.16 -3.18 -14.03
CA VAL A 221 -4.73 -2.86 -14.18
C VAL A 221 -4.55 -1.35 -14.09
N ILE A 222 -3.98 -0.90 -13.01
CA ILE A 222 -3.75 0.50 -12.72
C ILE A 222 -2.33 0.88 -13.13
N VAL A 223 -2.20 1.81 -14.06
CA VAL A 223 -0.92 2.45 -14.40
C VAL A 223 -0.61 3.49 -13.33
N ARG A 224 0.32 3.19 -12.44
CA ARG A 224 0.70 4.07 -11.33
C ARG A 224 1.59 5.21 -11.79
N GLU A 225 2.59 4.88 -12.58
CA GLU A 225 3.59 5.83 -13.05
C GLU A 225 4.12 5.40 -14.41
N VAL A 226 4.40 6.40 -15.25
CA VAL A 226 5.04 6.23 -16.55
C VAL A 226 6.35 7.01 -16.50
N GLU A 227 7.46 6.30 -16.49
CA GLU A 227 8.79 6.91 -16.51
C GLU A 227 9.28 7.03 -17.95
N LEU A 228 9.69 8.25 -18.31
CA LEU A 228 10.30 8.54 -19.59
C LEU A 228 11.83 8.61 -19.44
N PRO A 229 12.57 8.29 -20.49
CA PRO A 229 14.01 8.57 -20.54
C PRO A 229 14.28 10.06 -20.26
N ALA A 230 15.31 10.35 -19.47
CA ALA A 230 15.61 11.71 -19.00
C ALA A 230 15.72 12.75 -20.12
N GLN A 231 16.30 12.35 -21.27
CA GLN A 231 16.43 13.21 -22.43
C GLN A 231 15.08 13.63 -23.03
N VAL A 232 14.14 12.71 -23.06
CA VAL A 232 12.79 12.94 -23.60
C VAL A 232 11.97 13.77 -22.64
N LYS A 233 12.08 13.48 -21.34
CA LYS A 233 11.44 14.26 -20.29
C LYS A 233 11.80 15.73 -20.36
N SER A 234 13.09 16.05 -20.53
CA SER A 234 13.55 17.44 -20.65
C SER A 234 12.99 18.15 -21.87
N ILE A 235 12.91 17.47 -23.01
CA ILE A 235 12.34 18.04 -24.26
C ILE A 235 10.84 18.32 -24.10
N ILE A 236 10.12 17.43 -23.44
CA ILE A 236 8.69 17.61 -23.19
C ILE A 236 8.45 18.77 -22.21
N GLU A 237 9.22 18.84 -21.14
CA GLU A 237 9.14 19.93 -20.16
C GLU A 237 9.42 21.28 -20.84
N GLU A 238 10.42 21.35 -21.71
CA GLU A 238 10.74 22.55 -22.49
C GLU A 238 9.57 22.93 -23.43
N LYS A 239 9.05 21.95 -24.19
CA LYS A 239 7.89 22.17 -25.05
C LYS A 239 6.66 22.66 -24.29
N MET A 240 6.39 22.08 -23.11
CA MET A 240 5.29 22.52 -22.26
C MET A 240 5.52 23.94 -21.74
N MET A 241 6.74 24.27 -21.28
CA MET A 241 7.07 25.63 -20.86
C MET A 241 6.86 26.64 -21.98
N HIS A 242 7.25 26.31 -23.23
CA HIS A 242 7.02 27.19 -24.36
C HIS A 242 5.53 27.37 -24.67
N LYS A 243 4.73 26.32 -24.59
CA LYS A 243 3.29 26.37 -24.75
C LYS A 243 2.61 27.24 -23.69
N GLU A 244 2.98 27.06 -22.44
CA GLU A 244 2.45 27.86 -21.32
C GLU A 244 2.88 29.33 -21.42
N ARG A 245 4.12 29.60 -21.83
CA ARG A 245 4.58 30.98 -22.10
C ARG A 245 3.77 31.62 -23.24
N ALA A 246 3.53 30.90 -24.33
CA ALA A 246 2.72 31.39 -25.45
C ALA A 246 1.26 31.71 -25.00
N ALA A 247 0.66 30.84 -24.20
CA ALA A 247 -0.65 31.07 -23.60
C ALA A 247 -0.65 32.29 -22.67
N SER A 248 0.37 32.41 -21.81
CA SER A 248 0.53 33.57 -20.92
C SER A 248 0.69 34.89 -21.72
N TYR A 249 1.44 34.88 -22.83
CA TYR A 249 1.54 36.06 -23.69
C TYR A 249 0.20 36.43 -24.34
N ALA A 250 -0.62 35.45 -24.75
CA ALA A 250 -1.95 35.71 -25.29
C ALA A 250 -2.88 36.37 -24.25
N TYR A 251 -2.86 35.89 -23.00
CA TYR A 251 -3.61 36.52 -21.91
C TYR A 251 -3.12 37.94 -21.59
N ARG A 252 -1.78 38.17 -21.62
CA ARG A 252 -1.22 39.50 -21.41
C ARG A 252 -1.64 40.47 -22.50
N LEU A 253 -1.59 40.05 -23.75
CA LEU A 253 -2.06 40.87 -24.89
C LEU A 253 -3.54 41.23 -24.77
N ASP A 254 -4.35 40.30 -24.32
CA ASP A 254 -5.78 40.58 -24.11
C ASP A 254 -6.02 41.54 -22.95
N ALA A 255 -5.31 41.37 -21.85
CA ALA A 255 -5.36 42.29 -20.73
C ALA A 255 -4.89 43.69 -21.12
N GLU A 256 -3.81 43.84 -21.89
CA GLU A 256 -3.30 45.15 -22.39
C GLU A 256 -4.32 45.83 -23.34
N LYS A 257 -4.99 45.03 -24.20
CA LYS A 257 -6.08 45.57 -25.07
C LYS A 257 -7.25 46.11 -24.24
N GLN A 258 -7.67 45.36 -23.21
CA GLN A 258 -8.74 45.77 -22.32
C GLN A 258 -8.34 47.02 -21.53
N GLU A 259 -7.10 47.11 -21.07
CA GLU A 259 -6.62 48.29 -20.39
C GLU A 259 -6.51 49.52 -21.32
N ALA A 260 -6.06 49.34 -22.55
CA ALA A 260 -6.07 50.39 -23.55
C ALA A 260 -7.49 50.92 -23.84
N ALA A 261 -8.46 50.00 -24.01
CA ALA A 261 -9.85 50.38 -24.19
C ALA A 261 -10.43 51.07 -22.97
N ARG A 262 -10.09 50.67 -21.76
CA ARG A 262 -10.49 51.33 -20.53
C ARG A 262 -9.93 52.77 -20.47
N LYS A 263 -8.63 52.94 -20.77
CA LYS A 263 -7.97 54.28 -20.80
C LYS A 263 -8.58 55.17 -21.87
N GLU A 264 -8.96 54.64 -23.03
CA GLU A 264 -9.63 55.43 -24.06
C GLU A 264 -11.02 55.89 -23.62
N ILE A 265 -11.82 55.04 -22.97
CA ILE A 265 -13.12 55.38 -22.41
C ILE A 265 -12.95 56.48 -21.32
N GLU A 266 -11.96 56.30 -20.47
CA GLU A 266 -11.63 57.29 -19.41
C GLU A 266 -11.24 58.66 -19.99
N ALA A 267 -10.34 58.67 -20.99
CA ALA A 267 -9.93 59.88 -21.71
C ALA A 267 -11.10 60.59 -22.39
N ASN A 268 -11.97 59.81 -23.07
CA ASN A 268 -13.18 60.32 -23.66
C ASN A 268 -14.16 60.86 -22.60
N GLY A 269 -14.25 60.21 -21.44
CA GLY A 269 -15.00 60.70 -20.29
C GLY A 269 -14.51 62.05 -19.81
N PHE A 270 -13.18 62.20 -19.61
CA PHE A 270 -12.54 63.45 -19.24
C PHE A 270 -12.74 64.56 -20.28
N LYS A 271 -12.62 64.22 -21.58
CA LYS A 271 -12.89 65.17 -22.64
C LYS A 271 -14.32 65.68 -22.57
N LYS A 272 -15.33 64.80 -22.51
CA LYS A 272 -16.75 65.19 -22.37
C LYS A 272 -17.01 66.02 -21.10
N TYR A 273 -16.41 65.61 -19.98
CA TYR A 273 -16.51 66.36 -18.74
C TYR A 273 -15.96 67.79 -18.88
N ASN A 274 -14.77 67.97 -19.47
CA ASN A 274 -14.14 69.25 -19.69
C ASN A 274 -14.94 70.13 -20.69
N GLU A 275 -15.52 69.53 -21.75
CA GLU A 275 -16.41 70.21 -22.70
C GLU A 275 -17.67 70.77 -22.00
N LEU A 276 -18.31 69.94 -21.17
CA LEU A 276 -19.48 70.35 -20.37
C LEU A 276 -19.12 71.45 -19.37
N LEU A 277 -17.95 71.31 -18.69
CA LEU A 277 -17.48 72.30 -17.76
C LEU A 277 -17.19 73.62 -18.44
N SER A 278 -16.47 73.59 -19.58
CA SER A 278 -16.18 74.84 -20.32
C SER A 278 -17.41 75.54 -20.88
N SER A 279 -18.45 74.79 -21.20
CA SER A 279 -19.71 75.37 -21.64
C SER A 279 -20.57 75.97 -20.50
N SER A 280 -20.37 75.49 -19.27
CA SER A 280 -21.13 75.90 -18.07
C SER A 280 -20.43 76.95 -17.20
N ILE A 281 -19.09 77.12 -17.38
CA ILE A 281 -18.29 78.06 -16.61
C ILE A 281 -18.36 79.48 -17.25
N THR A 282 -19.24 80.31 -16.76
CA THR A 282 -19.21 81.73 -17.07
C THR A 282 -18.22 82.47 -16.15
N PRO A 283 -17.71 83.64 -16.55
CA PRO A 283 -16.81 84.42 -15.71
C PRO A 283 -17.37 84.72 -14.29
N ASP A 284 -18.70 84.85 -14.16
CA ASP A 284 -19.36 85.08 -12.87
C ASP A 284 -19.43 83.83 -11.98
N VAL A 285 -19.53 82.58 -12.55
CA VAL A 285 -19.44 81.33 -11.83
C VAL A 285 -18.04 81.15 -11.28
N LEU A 286 -17.02 81.51 -12.08
CA LEU A 286 -15.59 81.42 -11.62
C LEU A 286 -15.34 82.37 -10.48
N ARG A 287 -15.87 83.62 -10.55
CA ARG A 287 -15.73 84.59 -9.45
C ARG A 287 -16.44 84.09 -8.21
N TRP A 288 -17.67 83.57 -8.33
CA TRP A 288 -18.41 83.05 -7.17
C TRP A 288 -17.65 81.88 -6.52
N ARG A 289 -17.15 80.91 -7.31
CA ARG A 289 -16.40 79.74 -6.83
C ARG A 289 -15.07 80.19 -6.18
N GLY A 290 -14.39 81.21 -6.74
CA GLY A 290 -13.20 81.82 -6.16
C GLY A 290 -13.48 82.40 -4.77
N LEU A 291 -14.61 83.10 -4.59
CA LEU A 291 -15.02 83.60 -3.31
C LEU A 291 -15.38 82.52 -2.30
N GLU A 292 -16.00 81.44 -2.76
CA GLU A 292 -16.35 80.30 -1.92
C GLU A 292 -15.08 79.57 -1.39
N VAL A 293 -14.11 79.30 -2.27
CA VAL A 293 -12.81 78.71 -1.91
C VAL A 293 -12.03 79.60 -0.99
N THR A 294 -12.08 80.91 -1.23
CA THR A 294 -11.44 81.94 -0.30
C THR A 294 -12.06 81.93 1.07
N LYS A 295 -13.40 81.81 1.12
CA LYS A 295 -14.13 81.70 2.42
C LYS A 295 -13.76 80.44 3.16
N GLU A 296 -13.67 79.25 2.44
CA GLU A 296 -13.31 78.00 2.99
C GLU A 296 -11.86 78.01 3.52
N LEU A 297 -10.93 78.58 2.75
CA LEU A 297 -9.54 78.83 3.19
C LEU A 297 -9.44 79.74 4.42
N ALA A 298 -10.28 80.82 4.49
CA ALA A 298 -10.31 81.70 5.63
C ALA A 298 -10.86 81.00 6.88
N SER A 299 -11.72 80.06 6.77
CA SER A 299 -12.25 79.26 7.90
C SER A 299 -11.39 78.01 8.26
N SER A 300 -10.34 77.75 7.51
CA SER A 300 -9.44 76.60 7.78
C SER A 300 -8.54 76.89 9.02
N PRO A 301 -8.43 75.96 9.97
CA PRO A 301 -7.62 76.17 11.18
C PRO A 301 -6.11 76.11 10.92
N ASN A 302 -5.67 75.79 9.71
CA ASN A 302 -4.25 75.76 9.35
C ASN A 302 -3.79 77.16 8.88
N ALA A 303 -2.77 77.69 9.50
CA ALA A 303 -2.14 78.99 9.10
C ALA A 303 -1.47 78.79 7.72
N LYS A 304 -2.13 79.31 6.69
CA LYS A 304 -1.60 79.32 5.30
C LYS A 304 -1.54 80.78 4.86
N THR A 305 -0.38 81.21 4.39
CA THR A 305 -0.23 82.58 3.86
C THR A 305 -0.55 82.53 2.35
N LEU A 306 -1.68 83.11 1.98
CA LEU A 306 -2.15 83.15 0.59
C LEU A 306 -1.78 84.48 -0.04
N PHE A 307 -0.97 84.49 -1.09
CA PHE A 307 -0.73 85.64 -1.93
C PHE A 307 -1.67 85.68 -3.11
N LEU A 308 -2.66 86.57 -3.07
CA LEU A 308 -3.57 86.78 -4.21
C LEU A 308 -2.96 87.88 -5.10
N GLY A 309 -2.38 87.45 -6.22
CA GLY A 309 -1.88 88.39 -7.22
C GLY A 309 -3.02 89.08 -8.02
N ASN A 310 -3.04 90.39 -8.08
CA ASN A 310 -4.07 91.18 -8.77
C ASN A 310 -3.68 91.54 -10.19
N LYS A 311 -3.23 90.59 -11.04
CA LYS A 311 -3.17 90.79 -12.50
C LYS A 311 -3.38 89.41 -13.24
N GLY A 312 -4.53 89.36 -13.87
CA GLY A 312 -4.83 88.56 -15.05
C GLY A 312 -4.23 87.18 -15.16
N GLY A 313 -4.95 86.13 -14.71
CA GLY A 313 -4.83 84.75 -15.29
C GLY A 313 -3.95 83.76 -14.58
N ASP A 314 -3.19 84.06 -13.56
CA ASP A 314 -2.35 83.10 -12.90
C ASP A 314 -3.02 82.41 -11.69
N LEU A 315 -2.91 81.09 -11.61
CA LEU A 315 -3.33 80.35 -10.44
C LEU A 315 -2.56 80.76 -9.17
N PRO A 316 -3.22 80.84 -8.01
CA PRO A 316 -2.54 81.19 -6.77
C PRO A 316 -1.54 80.06 -6.41
N ILE A 317 -0.28 80.44 -6.25
CA ILE A 317 0.78 79.55 -5.78
C ILE A 317 0.67 79.47 -4.25
N LEU A 318 0.32 78.27 -3.78
CA LEU A 318 0.37 77.90 -2.38
C LEU A 318 1.80 77.55 -1.98
N LEU A 319 2.47 78.45 -1.22
CA LEU A 319 3.74 78.09 -0.61
C LEU A 319 3.45 77.52 0.79
N ASP A 320 3.66 76.30 0.95
CA ASP A 320 3.59 75.58 2.23
C ASP A 320 4.94 75.86 2.96
N GLN A 321 4.90 76.55 4.07
CA GLN A 321 6.05 76.62 4.98
C GLN A 321 6.00 75.37 5.87
N VAL A 322 6.79 74.39 5.56
CA VAL A 322 7.12 73.28 6.45
C VAL A 322 7.95 73.86 7.62
N LYS A 323 7.46 73.58 8.82
CA LYS A 323 8.21 73.80 10.06
C LYS A 323 8.73 72.45 10.53
#